data_e3e6f2ebc8984b995d18ccfb78fbeaec
#
_entry.id   e3e6f2ebc8984b995d18ccfb78fbeaec
#
_cell.length_a   1.000
_cell.length_b   1.000
_cell.length_c   1.000
_cell.angle_alpha   90.00
_cell.angle_beta   90.00
_cell.angle_gamma   90.00
#
_symmetry.space_group_name_H-M   'P 1'
#
loop_
_entity.id
_entity.type
_entity.pdbx_description
1 polymer ?
#
loop_
_entity_poly.entity_id
_entity_poly.type
_entity_poly.pdbx_seq_one_letter_code
_entity_poly.pdbx_strand_id
1 'polypeptide(L)'
;PERTKTFCTLSPDRVAMQDATAQMALLQFINAGMQTTAVPTTVHCDHLITAIQGADDDLDNALLTNKEVYDFLKSVCAKYGIGFWKPGAGIIHQTILENYAVPGTMMIGTDSHTPNAGGLGMVAIGVGGADAVDVMTNSPWEVNWPGIIGVKLTGQLSDWASPKDIILKLAGILTVKGGTGKIIEYFGEGTETISCTGKATITNMGAEVGATTSIFPYDKKMYEYLEATNRKDIADLADEIKNHLKAVSYTHLRAHETYDH
;
A
#
# COMPACT_ATOMS: atom_id res chain seq x y z
N PRO A 1 11.94 20.29 -7.93
CA PRO A 1 12.71 19.05 -7.94
C PRO A 1 12.58 18.34 -9.29
N GLU A 2 13.66 17.71 -9.75
CA GLU A 2 13.70 16.94 -10.99
C GLU A 2 13.59 15.44 -10.68
N ARG A 3 12.63 14.75 -11.32
CA ARG A 3 12.40 13.31 -11.08
C ARG A 3 13.66 12.50 -11.38
N THR A 4 13.92 11.50 -10.58
CA THR A 4 15.08 10.59 -10.62
C THR A 4 16.44 11.23 -10.35
N LYS A 5 16.51 12.54 -10.08
CA LYS A 5 17.76 13.28 -9.83
C LYS A 5 17.81 14.01 -8.50
N THR A 6 16.66 14.27 -7.89
CA THR A 6 16.59 15.00 -6.63
C THR A 6 15.89 14.17 -5.55
N PHE A 7 16.36 14.32 -4.32
CA PHE A 7 15.65 13.83 -3.14
C PHE A 7 14.55 14.81 -2.74
N CYS A 8 13.47 14.27 -2.23
CA CYS A 8 12.36 15.02 -1.67
C CYS A 8 12.09 14.54 -0.25
N THR A 9 11.93 15.48 0.66
CA THR A 9 11.45 15.21 2.01
C THR A 9 9.93 15.12 1.98
N LEU A 10 9.39 14.04 2.47
CA LEU A 10 7.94 13.77 2.51
C LEU A 10 7.50 13.53 3.94
N SER A 11 6.22 13.77 4.20
CA SER A 11 5.57 13.52 5.48
C SER A 11 4.39 12.57 5.26
N PRO A 12 4.60 11.26 5.36
CA PRO A 12 3.52 10.29 5.27
C PRO A 12 2.47 10.49 6.35
N ASP A 13 1.20 10.27 6.01
CA ASP A 13 0.07 10.44 6.93
C ASP A 13 -0.06 9.28 7.93
N ARG A 14 0.53 8.12 7.63
CA ARG A 14 0.50 6.95 8.51
C ARG A 14 1.59 5.94 8.22
N VAL A 15 1.81 5.05 9.20
CA VAL A 15 2.70 3.89 9.11
C VAL A 15 1.92 2.60 9.36
N ALA A 16 2.20 1.56 8.56
CA ALA A 16 1.71 0.20 8.78
C ALA A 16 2.89 -0.78 8.82
N MET A 17 2.89 -1.68 9.80
CA MET A 17 3.96 -2.66 9.97
C MET A 17 3.39 -4.07 10.08
N GLN A 18 4.08 -5.05 9.48
CA GLN A 18 3.78 -6.46 9.69
C GLN A 18 4.63 -7.02 10.82
N ASP A 19 4.20 -8.11 11.45
CA ASP A 19 4.77 -8.65 12.69
C ASP A 19 6.24 -9.04 12.63
N ALA A 20 6.72 -9.56 11.48
CA ALA A 20 8.12 -9.97 11.38
C ALA A 20 9.09 -8.79 11.36
N THR A 21 8.74 -7.68 10.70
CA THR A 21 9.60 -6.48 10.59
C THR A 21 9.35 -5.47 11.72
N ALA A 22 8.15 -5.42 12.28
CA ALA A 22 7.80 -4.52 13.37
C ALA A 22 8.65 -4.70 14.63
N GLN A 23 9.14 -5.92 14.90
CA GLN A 23 9.96 -6.20 16.08
C GLN A 23 11.17 -5.27 16.13
N MET A 24 11.97 -5.24 15.07
CA MET A 24 13.18 -4.42 15.01
C MET A 24 12.86 -2.93 14.92
N ALA A 25 11.84 -2.55 14.17
CA ALA A 25 11.40 -1.16 14.08
C ALA A 25 10.95 -0.62 15.45
N LEU A 26 10.16 -1.39 16.21
CA LEU A 26 9.70 -0.98 17.54
C LEU A 26 10.82 -0.94 18.57
N LEU A 27 11.81 -1.82 18.51
CA LEU A 27 13.00 -1.72 19.36
C LEU A 27 13.79 -0.43 19.10
N GLN A 28 13.94 -0.04 17.83
CA GLN A 28 14.56 1.25 17.45
C GLN A 28 13.71 2.42 17.93
N PHE A 29 12.38 2.37 17.75
CA PHE A 29 11.46 3.40 18.22
C PHE A 29 11.51 3.60 19.74
N ILE A 30 11.59 2.51 20.51
CA ILE A 30 11.74 2.57 21.98
C ILE A 30 13.02 3.32 22.35
N ASN A 31 14.13 3.05 21.65
CA ASN A 31 15.40 3.71 21.90
C ASN A 31 15.40 5.21 21.51
N ALA A 32 14.49 5.64 20.64
CA ALA A 32 14.31 7.05 20.31
C ALA A 32 13.67 7.87 21.46
N GLY A 33 13.12 7.22 22.49
CA GLY A 33 12.62 7.87 23.70
C GLY A 33 11.29 8.62 23.55
N MET A 34 10.57 8.39 22.44
CA MET A 34 9.27 9.01 22.19
C MET A 34 8.20 8.49 23.15
N GLN A 35 7.19 9.30 23.43
CA GLN A 35 6.05 8.91 24.26
C GLN A 35 4.91 8.28 23.47
N THR A 36 4.71 8.74 22.22
CA THR A 36 3.73 8.24 21.26
C THR A 36 4.30 8.37 19.85
N THR A 37 3.72 7.69 18.87
CA THR A 37 4.07 7.87 17.47
C THR A 37 3.61 9.23 16.94
N ALA A 38 4.39 9.85 16.07
CA ALA A 38 4.08 11.14 15.48
C ALA A 38 2.91 11.09 14.49
N VAL A 39 2.69 9.93 13.88
CA VAL A 39 1.57 9.67 12.95
C VAL A 39 0.81 8.42 13.36
N PRO A 40 -0.46 8.27 12.97
CA PRO A 40 -1.21 7.03 13.17
C PRO A 40 -0.43 5.82 12.66
N THR A 41 -0.19 4.86 13.54
CA THR A 41 0.62 3.67 13.26
C THR A 41 -0.15 2.42 13.63
N THR A 42 -0.02 1.35 12.83
CA THR A 42 -0.62 0.04 13.10
C THR A 42 0.38 -1.10 12.90
N VAL A 43 0.22 -2.14 13.70
CA VAL A 43 0.95 -3.41 13.58
C VAL A 43 -0.05 -4.52 13.30
N HIS A 44 0.28 -5.38 12.33
CA HIS A 44 -0.58 -6.47 11.85
C HIS A 44 0.17 -7.79 11.96
N CYS A 45 -0.45 -8.79 12.59
CA CYS A 45 0.16 -10.09 12.86
C CYS A 45 -0.36 -11.14 11.88
N ASP A 46 0.20 -11.17 10.68
CA ASP A 46 -0.20 -12.09 9.61
C ASP A 46 0.97 -12.84 8.95
N HIS A 47 2.21 -12.40 9.10
CA HIS A 47 3.37 -13.02 8.44
C HIS A 47 3.96 -14.22 9.18
N LEU A 48 3.78 -14.31 10.51
CA LEU A 48 4.30 -15.42 11.32
C LEU A 48 3.35 -16.61 11.43
N ILE A 49 2.26 -16.62 10.69
CA ILE A 49 1.31 -17.72 10.58
C ILE A 49 1.62 -18.51 9.31
N THR A 50 1.99 -19.78 9.46
CA THR A 50 2.24 -20.68 8.32
C THR A 50 0.97 -21.45 7.95
N ALA A 51 0.67 -21.55 6.66
CA ALA A 51 -0.50 -22.28 6.15
C ALA A 51 -0.10 -23.71 5.76
N ILE A 52 -0.28 -24.67 6.67
CA ILE A 52 0.11 -26.08 6.48
C ILE A 52 -1.06 -27.01 6.62
N GLN A 53 -1.87 -26.88 7.66
CA GLN A 53 -2.95 -27.85 8.03
C GLN A 53 -4.35 -27.25 7.83
N GLY A 54 -4.55 -26.01 8.24
CA GLY A 54 -5.83 -25.32 8.19
C GLY A 54 -5.90 -24.17 9.16
N ALA A 55 -6.87 -23.29 9.01
CA ALA A 55 -6.91 -21.99 9.68
C ALA A 55 -6.76 -22.07 11.21
N ASP A 56 -7.49 -22.96 11.85
CA ASP A 56 -7.49 -23.05 13.32
C ASP A 56 -6.18 -23.66 13.86
N ASP A 57 -5.77 -24.80 13.29
CA ASP A 57 -4.55 -25.50 13.70
C ASP A 57 -3.29 -24.67 13.47
N ASP A 58 -3.21 -23.98 12.33
CA ASP A 58 -2.08 -23.14 11.97
C ASP A 58 -2.02 -21.86 12.84
N LEU A 59 -3.17 -21.30 13.20
CA LEU A 59 -3.27 -20.18 14.12
C LEU A 59 -2.85 -20.59 15.54
N ASP A 60 -3.34 -21.71 16.06
CA ASP A 60 -2.97 -22.21 17.39
C ASP A 60 -1.48 -22.50 17.48
N ASN A 61 -0.90 -23.11 16.44
CA ASN A 61 0.54 -23.33 16.35
C ASN A 61 1.33 -22.01 16.36
N ALA A 62 0.90 -21.01 15.59
CA ALA A 62 1.54 -19.70 15.55
C ALA A 62 1.47 -18.99 16.92
N LEU A 63 0.32 -19.02 17.60
CA LEU A 63 0.14 -18.45 18.92
C LEU A 63 1.06 -19.09 19.98
N LEU A 64 1.32 -20.39 19.86
CA LEU A 64 2.22 -21.10 20.73
C LEU A 64 3.70 -20.79 20.41
N THR A 65 4.05 -20.88 19.13
CA THR A 65 5.45 -20.81 18.68
C THR A 65 6.01 -19.38 18.74
N ASN A 66 5.17 -18.38 18.41
CA ASN A 66 5.55 -16.97 18.36
C ASN A 66 4.99 -16.14 19.53
N LYS A 67 4.65 -16.81 20.64
CA LYS A 67 4.02 -16.16 21.80
C LYS A 67 4.81 -14.94 22.31
N GLU A 68 6.11 -15.06 22.43
CA GLU A 68 6.98 -13.97 22.91
C GLU A 68 6.92 -12.75 21.99
N VAL A 69 6.92 -12.97 20.68
CA VAL A 69 6.82 -11.90 19.68
C VAL A 69 5.48 -11.19 19.78
N TYR A 70 4.39 -11.94 19.84
CA TYR A 70 3.04 -11.36 19.92
C TYR A 70 2.81 -10.61 21.24
N ASP A 71 3.32 -11.13 22.34
CA ASP A 71 3.26 -10.46 23.65
C ASP A 71 4.07 -9.16 23.64
N PHE A 72 5.27 -9.17 23.05
CA PHE A 72 6.09 -7.97 22.84
C PHE A 72 5.34 -6.92 22.01
N LEU A 73 4.89 -7.29 20.81
CA LEU A 73 4.17 -6.37 19.92
C LEU A 73 2.92 -5.77 20.57
N LYS A 74 2.12 -6.62 21.21
CA LYS A 74 0.92 -6.19 21.94
C LYS A 74 1.23 -5.18 23.05
N SER A 75 2.26 -5.45 23.85
CA SER A 75 2.63 -4.60 24.98
C SER A 75 3.18 -3.25 24.51
N VAL A 76 4.02 -3.24 23.48
CA VAL A 76 4.58 -2.02 22.89
C VAL A 76 3.49 -1.20 22.21
N CYS A 77 2.62 -1.82 21.43
CA CYS A 77 1.50 -1.13 20.80
C CYS A 77 0.60 -0.45 21.85
N ALA A 78 0.26 -1.15 22.92
CA ALA A 78 -0.53 -0.59 24.01
C ALA A 78 0.15 0.60 24.70
N LYS A 79 1.47 0.53 24.91
CA LYS A 79 2.24 1.59 25.57
C LYS A 79 2.32 2.87 24.75
N TYR A 80 2.47 2.76 23.43
CA TYR A 80 2.76 3.90 22.55
C TYR A 80 1.58 4.36 21.70
N GLY A 81 0.36 3.84 21.94
CA GLY A 81 -0.84 4.23 21.20
C GLY A 81 -0.88 3.72 19.75
N ILE A 82 -0.21 2.60 19.49
CA ILE A 82 -0.17 1.95 18.19
C ILE A 82 -1.34 0.98 18.06
N GLY A 83 -2.06 1.00 16.94
CA GLY A 83 -3.12 0.04 16.67
C GLY A 83 -2.56 -1.38 16.51
N PHE A 84 -3.17 -2.36 17.19
CA PHE A 84 -2.70 -3.75 17.17
C PHE A 84 -3.75 -4.70 16.59
N TRP A 85 -3.46 -5.24 15.42
CA TRP A 85 -4.22 -6.30 14.78
C TRP A 85 -3.61 -7.65 15.14
N LYS A 86 -4.29 -8.35 16.05
CA LYS A 86 -3.81 -9.62 16.61
C LYS A 86 -3.69 -10.73 15.55
N PRO A 87 -2.91 -11.81 15.83
CA PRO A 87 -2.89 -13.00 14.97
C PRO A 87 -4.31 -13.51 14.67
N GLY A 88 -4.57 -13.86 13.42
CA GLY A 88 -5.88 -14.31 12.94
C GLY A 88 -6.88 -13.18 12.62
N ALA A 89 -6.49 -11.90 12.73
CA ALA A 89 -7.38 -10.77 12.42
C ALA A 89 -7.50 -10.49 10.91
N GLY A 90 -6.67 -11.09 10.07
CA GLY A 90 -6.67 -10.93 8.62
C GLY A 90 -5.32 -10.47 8.07
N ILE A 91 -5.20 -10.49 6.75
CA ILE A 91 -4.00 -10.08 6.02
C ILE A 91 -3.86 -8.55 6.08
N ILE A 92 -2.65 -8.04 6.38
CA ILE A 92 -2.35 -6.60 6.52
C ILE A 92 -2.91 -5.76 5.38
N HIS A 93 -2.66 -6.14 4.13
CA HIS A 93 -3.06 -5.32 2.97
C HIS A 93 -4.56 -5.21 2.82
N GLN A 94 -5.30 -6.29 3.10
CA GLN A 94 -6.75 -6.30 3.05
C GLN A 94 -7.34 -5.48 4.22
N THR A 95 -6.80 -5.67 5.43
CA THR A 95 -7.19 -4.89 6.61
C THR A 95 -6.98 -3.39 6.39
N ILE A 96 -5.85 -3.01 5.79
CA ILE A 96 -5.55 -1.60 5.47
C ILE A 96 -6.53 -1.06 4.43
N LEU A 97 -6.78 -1.80 3.35
CA LEU A 97 -7.68 -1.37 2.30
C LEU A 97 -9.09 -1.14 2.83
N GLU A 98 -9.57 -2.01 3.73
CA GLU A 98 -10.92 -1.97 4.30
C GLU A 98 -11.11 -0.90 5.38
N ASN A 99 -10.04 -0.56 6.14
CA ASN A 99 -10.20 0.26 7.33
C ASN A 99 -9.42 1.57 7.30
N TYR A 100 -8.32 1.66 6.54
CA TYR A 100 -7.36 2.75 6.71
C TYR A 100 -6.96 3.48 5.44
N ALA A 101 -7.06 2.85 4.27
CA ALA A 101 -6.72 3.51 3.02
C ALA A 101 -7.70 4.64 2.71
N VAL A 102 -7.16 5.82 2.40
CA VAL A 102 -7.92 7.04 2.08
C VAL A 102 -7.38 7.61 0.77
N PRO A 103 -8.25 7.88 -0.23
CA PRO A 103 -7.81 8.48 -1.48
C PRO A 103 -7.07 9.80 -1.27
N GLY A 104 -5.94 9.98 -1.96
CA GLY A 104 -5.16 11.21 -1.91
C GLY A 104 -4.23 11.37 -0.70
N THR A 105 -4.21 10.42 0.22
CA THR A 105 -3.26 10.40 1.35
C THR A 105 -2.04 9.53 1.06
N MET A 106 -1.03 9.60 1.94
CA MET A 106 0.22 8.86 1.81
C MET A 106 0.47 7.93 2.99
N MET A 107 0.88 6.70 2.70
CA MET A 107 1.27 5.71 3.71
C MET A 107 2.63 5.11 3.38
N ILE A 108 3.43 4.82 4.39
CA ILE A 108 4.54 3.88 4.27
C ILE A 108 4.27 2.62 5.08
N GLY A 109 4.82 1.51 4.64
CA GLY A 109 4.66 0.24 5.34
C GLY A 109 5.88 -0.65 5.25
N THR A 110 6.13 -1.46 6.29
CA THR A 110 7.28 -2.35 6.34
C THR A 110 7.05 -3.68 5.61
N ASP A 111 6.27 -3.62 4.55
CA ASP A 111 5.97 -4.72 3.66
C ASP A 111 6.05 -4.28 2.20
N SER A 112 6.62 -5.12 1.33
CA SER A 112 6.79 -4.83 -0.10
C SER A 112 5.47 -4.65 -0.86
N HIS A 113 4.38 -5.26 -0.37
CA HIS A 113 3.04 -5.16 -0.96
C HIS A 113 2.16 -4.04 -0.38
N THR A 114 2.74 -3.14 0.42
CA THR A 114 2.09 -1.89 0.87
C THR A 114 1.40 -1.14 -0.28
N PRO A 115 1.93 -1.10 -1.53
CA PRO A 115 1.27 -0.49 -2.70
C PRO A 115 -0.14 -1.01 -3.02
N ASN A 116 -0.60 -2.10 -2.41
CA ASN A 116 -1.99 -2.57 -2.51
C ASN A 116 -3.02 -1.44 -2.28
N ALA A 117 -2.75 -0.53 -1.34
CA ALA A 117 -3.63 0.60 -1.04
C ALA A 117 -3.76 1.62 -2.19
N GLY A 118 -2.87 1.57 -3.18
CA GLY A 118 -2.98 2.34 -4.43
C GLY A 118 -4.23 2.00 -5.25
N GLY A 119 -4.82 0.81 -5.03
CA GLY A 119 -6.11 0.41 -5.59
C GLY A 119 -7.29 1.25 -5.08
N LEU A 120 -7.12 1.95 -3.97
CA LEU A 120 -8.06 2.95 -3.44
C LEU A 120 -7.53 4.39 -3.57
N GLY A 121 -6.55 4.63 -4.46
CA GLY A 121 -6.04 5.99 -4.72
C GLY A 121 -5.16 6.57 -3.61
N MET A 122 -4.58 5.74 -2.74
CA MET A 122 -3.62 6.12 -1.71
C MET A 122 -2.18 5.93 -2.24
N VAL A 123 -1.31 6.90 -2.02
CA VAL A 123 0.13 6.72 -2.30
C VAL A 123 0.73 5.87 -1.18
N ALA A 124 0.98 4.59 -1.45
CA ALA A 124 1.45 3.66 -0.45
C ALA A 124 2.78 3.03 -0.88
N ILE A 125 3.82 3.14 -0.04
CA ILE A 125 5.19 2.75 -0.38
C ILE A 125 5.70 1.73 0.64
N GLY A 126 6.24 0.61 0.14
CA GLY A 126 6.97 -0.35 0.95
C GLY A 126 8.37 0.17 1.30
N VAL A 127 8.73 0.13 2.58
CA VAL A 127 9.99 0.67 3.12
C VAL A 127 10.63 -0.28 4.12
N GLY A 128 11.86 0.00 4.50
CA GLY A 128 12.52 -0.68 5.62
C GLY A 128 12.04 -0.22 6.99
N GLY A 129 12.36 -0.99 8.03
CA GLY A 129 11.99 -0.65 9.41
C GLY A 129 12.57 0.69 9.88
N ALA A 130 13.77 1.07 9.42
CA ALA A 130 14.38 2.36 9.78
C ALA A 130 13.56 3.54 9.25
N ASP A 131 13.13 3.50 7.99
CA ASP A 131 12.27 4.54 7.41
C ASP A 131 10.95 4.68 8.17
N ALA A 132 10.37 3.55 8.60
CA ALA A 132 9.16 3.56 9.42
C ALA A 132 9.40 4.28 10.75
N VAL A 133 10.55 4.03 11.41
CA VAL A 133 10.94 4.70 12.66
C VAL A 133 11.12 6.20 12.44
N ASP A 134 11.76 6.63 11.36
CA ASP A 134 11.92 8.05 11.04
C ASP A 134 10.56 8.76 11.00
N VAL A 135 9.59 8.21 10.28
CA VAL A 135 8.24 8.78 10.21
C VAL A 135 7.53 8.71 11.58
N MET A 136 7.64 7.61 12.31
CA MET A 136 7.06 7.47 13.65
C MET A 136 7.63 8.46 14.67
N THR A 137 8.86 8.92 14.48
CA THR A 137 9.55 9.89 15.35
C THR A 137 9.49 11.33 14.83
N ASN A 138 8.75 11.58 13.76
CA ASN A 138 8.69 12.88 13.07
C ASN A 138 10.06 13.35 12.56
N SER A 139 10.94 12.43 12.23
CA SER A 139 12.20 12.74 11.54
C SER A 139 11.93 12.93 10.04
N PRO A 140 12.74 13.73 9.35
CA PRO A 140 12.62 13.89 7.90
C PRO A 140 12.76 12.53 7.19
N TRP A 141 11.79 12.18 6.34
CA TRP A 141 11.88 11.02 5.48
C TRP A 141 12.16 11.45 4.05
N GLU A 142 13.29 11.03 3.52
CA GLU A 142 13.76 11.42 2.21
C GLU A 142 13.63 10.27 1.22
N VAL A 143 13.08 10.57 0.05
CA VAL A 143 12.98 9.63 -1.06
C VAL A 143 13.54 10.26 -2.33
N ASN A 144 14.26 9.48 -3.12
CA ASN A 144 14.60 9.89 -4.47
C ASN A 144 13.30 10.08 -5.28
N TRP A 145 13.07 11.30 -5.81
CA TRP A 145 11.82 11.65 -6.50
C TRP A 145 11.54 10.68 -7.64
N PRO A 146 10.56 9.75 -7.54
CA PRO A 146 10.39 8.68 -8.50
C PRO A 146 9.99 9.22 -9.89
N GLY A 147 10.45 8.54 -10.94
CA GLY A 147 9.89 8.69 -12.28
C GLY A 147 8.44 8.19 -12.33
N ILE A 148 7.75 8.41 -13.46
CA ILE A 148 6.40 7.90 -13.67
C ILE A 148 6.38 7.02 -14.91
N ILE A 149 5.71 5.87 -14.80
CA ILE A 149 5.27 5.03 -15.92
C ILE A 149 3.76 5.15 -15.98
N GLY A 150 3.23 5.75 -17.05
CA GLY A 150 1.79 5.80 -17.31
C GLY A 150 1.34 4.54 -18.04
N VAL A 151 0.35 3.84 -17.47
CA VAL A 151 -0.28 2.66 -18.09
C VAL A 151 -1.71 2.99 -18.46
N LYS A 152 -1.97 3.14 -19.76
CA LYS A 152 -3.31 3.39 -20.28
C LYS A 152 -4.08 2.08 -20.40
N LEU A 153 -5.21 1.99 -19.70
CA LEU A 153 -6.17 0.89 -19.82
C LEU A 153 -7.34 1.32 -20.69
N THR A 154 -7.67 0.49 -21.68
CA THR A 154 -8.79 0.72 -22.62
C THR A 154 -9.69 -0.50 -22.65
N GLY A 155 -10.98 -0.30 -22.94
CA GLY A 155 -11.96 -1.38 -22.98
C GLY A 155 -12.30 -1.95 -21.62
N GLN A 156 -12.61 -3.23 -21.59
CA GLN A 156 -13.00 -3.97 -20.37
C GLN A 156 -12.43 -5.38 -20.40
N LEU A 157 -12.34 -6.01 -19.22
CA LEU A 157 -11.94 -7.41 -19.10
C LEU A 157 -12.99 -8.31 -19.78
N SER A 158 -12.53 -9.34 -20.48
CA SER A 158 -13.39 -10.40 -20.98
C SER A 158 -13.80 -11.36 -19.86
N ASP A 159 -14.80 -12.21 -20.09
CA ASP A 159 -15.40 -13.08 -19.06
C ASP A 159 -14.40 -14.00 -18.33
N TRP A 160 -13.33 -14.39 -18.98
CA TRP A 160 -12.29 -15.25 -18.41
C TRP A 160 -11.05 -14.51 -17.89
N ALA A 161 -10.94 -13.21 -18.15
CA ALA A 161 -9.82 -12.40 -17.70
C ALA A 161 -10.10 -11.79 -16.32
N SER A 162 -9.08 -11.78 -15.48
CA SER A 162 -9.11 -11.19 -14.15
C SER A 162 -8.24 -9.91 -14.08
N PRO A 163 -8.42 -9.05 -13.10
CA PRO A 163 -7.51 -7.92 -12.89
C PRO A 163 -6.04 -8.32 -12.78
N LYS A 164 -5.77 -9.55 -12.28
CA LYS A 164 -4.40 -10.09 -12.20
C LYS A 164 -3.75 -10.26 -13.57
N ASP A 165 -4.51 -10.55 -14.62
CA ASP A 165 -3.97 -10.69 -15.98
C ASP A 165 -3.39 -9.38 -16.52
N ILE A 166 -3.94 -8.23 -16.11
CA ILE A 166 -3.40 -6.91 -16.46
C ILE A 166 -1.97 -6.75 -15.92
N ILE A 167 -1.76 -7.00 -14.63
CA ILE A 167 -0.43 -6.82 -14.04
C ILE A 167 0.55 -7.91 -14.50
N LEU A 168 0.09 -9.13 -14.77
CA LEU A 168 0.93 -10.17 -15.35
C LEU A 168 1.38 -9.80 -16.77
N LYS A 169 0.49 -9.22 -17.58
CA LYS A 169 0.87 -8.67 -18.91
C LYS A 169 1.90 -7.57 -18.77
N LEU A 170 1.69 -6.63 -17.84
CA LEU A 170 2.62 -5.54 -17.57
C LEU A 170 3.98 -6.06 -17.08
N ALA A 171 3.99 -7.05 -16.20
CA ALA A 171 5.20 -7.71 -15.73
C ALA A 171 5.98 -8.39 -16.87
N GLY A 172 5.28 -8.97 -17.84
CA GLY A 172 5.89 -9.51 -19.05
C GLY A 172 6.56 -8.44 -19.93
N ILE A 173 6.07 -7.19 -19.91
CA ILE A 173 6.62 -6.06 -20.65
C ILE A 173 7.78 -5.40 -19.88
N LEU A 174 7.57 -5.05 -18.61
CA LEU A 174 8.55 -4.32 -17.78
C LEU A 174 9.65 -5.20 -17.22
N THR A 175 9.39 -6.50 -17.09
CA THR A 175 10.25 -7.44 -16.36
C THR A 175 10.39 -7.05 -14.86
N VAL A 176 11.21 -7.75 -14.11
CA VAL A 176 11.37 -7.55 -12.64
C VAL A 176 12.08 -6.25 -12.23
N LYS A 177 12.62 -5.48 -13.17
CA LYS A 177 13.38 -4.24 -12.90
C LYS A 177 12.86 -3.01 -13.64
N GLY A 178 11.88 -3.15 -14.53
CA GLY A 178 11.41 -2.03 -15.36
C GLY A 178 10.75 -0.90 -14.59
N GLY A 179 10.18 -1.21 -13.43
CA GLY A 179 9.56 -0.23 -12.53
C GLY A 179 10.52 0.40 -11.51
N THR A 180 11.79 0.02 -11.47
CA THR A 180 12.74 0.48 -10.44
C THR A 180 12.86 2.01 -10.43
N GLY A 181 12.64 2.61 -9.25
CA GLY A 181 12.67 4.07 -9.08
C GLY A 181 11.53 4.81 -9.77
N LYS A 182 10.41 4.13 -10.06
CA LYS A 182 9.25 4.71 -10.74
C LYS A 182 7.95 4.40 -10.00
N ILE A 183 6.97 5.26 -10.19
CA ILE A 183 5.57 5.05 -9.82
C ILE A 183 4.84 4.57 -11.08
N ILE A 184 4.07 3.49 -10.97
CA ILE A 184 3.17 3.05 -12.03
C ILE A 184 1.81 3.72 -11.81
N GLU A 185 1.41 4.56 -12.73
CA GLU A 185 0.15 5.29 -12.67
C GLU A 185 -0.77 4.79 -13.78
N TYR A 186 -1.89 4.18 -13.37
CA TYR A 186 -2.91 3.69 -14.30
C TYR A 186 -3.88 4.80 -14.68
N PHE A 187 -4.33 4.82 -15.93
CA PHE A 187 -5.31 5.80 -16.42
C PHE A 187 -6.09 5.27 -17.62
N GLY A 188 -7.06 6.03 -18.12
CA GLY A 188 -7.92 5.67 -19.23
C GLY A 188 -9.25 5.06 -18.80
N GLU A 189 -10.19 4.96 -19.74
CA GLU A 189 -11.57 4.51 -19.51
C GLU A 189 -11.68 3.07 -18.95
N GLY A 190 -10.70 2.22 -19.29
CA GLY A 190 -10.66 0.85 -18.78
C GLY A 190 -10.51 0.77 -17.26
N THR A 191 -9.95 1.81 -16.61
CA THR A 191 -9.82 1.83 -15.15
C THR A 191 -11.17 1.83 -14.44
N GLU A 192 -12.18 2.46 -15.01
CA GLU A 192 -13.53 2.60 -14.44
C GLU A 192 -14.31 1.27 -14.46
N THR A 193 -13.87 0.29 -15.27
CA THR A 193 -14.50 -1.03 -15.38
C THR A 193 -14.03 -2.02 -14.31
N ILE A 194 -12.92 -1.70 -13.60
CA ILE A 194 -12.27 -2.57 -12.63
C ILE A 194 -12.77 -2.24 -11.22
N SER A 195 -13.13 -3.26 -10.43
CA SER A 195 -13.49 -3.07 -9.02
C SER A 195 -12.33 -2.52 -8.19
N CYS A 196 -12.61 -1.88 -7.05
CA CYS A 196 -11.57 -1.38 -6.14
C CYS A 196 -10.61 -2.50 -5.71
N THR A 197 -11.11 -3.68 -5.34
CA THR A 197 -10.29 -4.84 -4.98
C THR A 197 -9.49 -5.39 -6.17
N GLY A 198 -10.03 -5.30 -7.39
CA GLY A 198 -9.30 -5.61 -8.62
C GLY A 198 -8.14 -4.65 -8.87
N LYS A 199 -8.34 -3.35 -8.68
CA LYS A 199 -7.28 -2.35 -8.72
C LYS A 199 -6.21 -2.60 -7.66
N ALA A 200 -6.64 -2.97 -6.44
CA ALA A 200 -5.73 -3.32 -5.36
C ALA A 200 -4.86 -4.56 -5.71
N THR A 201 -5.43 -5.56 -6.39
CA THR A 201 -4.68 -6.71 -6.91
C THR A 201 -3.59 -6.26 -7.91
N ILE A 202 -3.92 -5.32 -8.79
CA ILE A 202 -2.98 -4.79 -9.78
C ILE A 202 -1.85 -4.01 -9.09
N THR A 203 -2.18 -3.08 -8.19
CA THR A 203 -1.18 -2.25 -7.50
C THR A 203 -0.32 -3.05 -6.54
N ASN A 204 -0.88 -4.10 -5.92
CA ASN A 204 -0.15 -5.03 -5.05
C ASN A 204 1.06 -5.63 -5.77
N MET A 205 0.87 -6.12 -6.97
CA MET A 205 1.93 -6.76 -7.76
C MET A 205 2.90 -5.77 -8.45
N GLY A 206 2.79 -4.49 -8.21
CA GLY A 206 3.80 -3.51 -8.62
C GLY A 206 5.18 -3.77 -8.00
N ALA A 207 5.22 -4.44 -6.84
CA ALA A 207 6.46 -4.87 -6.19
C ALA A 207 7.27 -5.83 -7.07
N GLU A 208 6.63 -6.76 -7.80
CA GLU A 208 7.29 -7.75 -8.64
C GLU A 208 7.98 -7.15 -9.87
N VAL A 209 7.59 -5.95 -10.28
CA VAL A 209 8.28 -5.21 -11.34
C VAL A 209 9.26 -4.16 -10.80
N GLY A 210 9.48 -4.14 -9.49
CA GLY A 210 10.41 -3.25 -8.80
C GLY A 210 9.92 -1.80 -8.67
N ALA A 211 8.63 -1.53 -8.85
CA ALA A 211 8.08 -0.19 -8.75
C ALA A 211 8.14 0.34 -7.29
N THR A 212 8.40 1.65 -7.14
CA THR A 212 8.32 2.33 -5.85
C THR A 212 6.91 2.27 -5.27
N THR A 213 5.91 2.48 -6.11
CA THR A 213 4.49 2.28 -5.81
C THR A 213 3.68 2.21 -7.11
N SER A 214 2.40 1.88 -6.96
CA SER A 214 1.43 1.85 -8.06
C SER A 214 0.14 2.50 -7.60
N ILE A 215 -0.57 3.21 -8.48
CA ILE A 215 -1.76 3.96 -8.10
C ILE A 215 -2.79 4.03 -9.23
N PHE A 216 -4.05 4.02 -8.85
CA PHE A 216 -5.19 4.33 -9.72
C PHE A 216 -5.79 5.70 -9.35
N PRO A 217 -6.33 6.45 -10.33
CA PRO A 217 -7.12 7.64 -10.06
C PRO A 217 -8.42 7.27 -9.34
N TYR A 218 -8.91 8.19 -8.51
CA TYR A 218 -10.18 8.01 -7.80
C TYR A 218 -11.36 7.94 -8.78
N ASP A 219 -12.27 7.00 -8.53
CA ASP A 219 -13.47 6.79 -9.34
C ASP A 219 -14.67 6.26 -8.53
N LYS A 220 -15.79 6.05 -9.23
CA LYS A 220 -17.03 5.55 -8.64
C LYS A 220 -16.88 4.17 -7.97
N LYS A 221 -16.04 3.29 -8.47
CA LYS A 221 -15.81 1.95 -7.88
C LYS A 221 -15.12 2.05 -6.52
N MET A 222 -14.26 3.05 -6.34
CA MET A 222 -13.66 3.35 -5.05
C MET A 222 -14.66 3.97 -4.07
N TYR A 223 -15.55 4.85 -4.56
CA TYR A 223 -16.66 5.37 -3.77
C TYR A 223 -17.54 4.23 -3.23
N GLU A 224 -18.02 3.35 -4.11
CA GLU A 224 -18.85 2.19 -3.77
C GLU A 224 -18.16 1.27 -2.73
N TYR A 225 -16.84 1.08 -2.85
CA TYR A 225 -16.06 0.30 -1.89
C TYR A 225 -15.97 0.95 -0.51
N LEU A 226 -15.75 2.26 -0.46
CA LEU A 226 -15.74 3.01 0.79
C LEU A 226 -17.11 2.95 1.50
N GLU A 227 -18.23 3.08 0.76
CA GLU A 227 -19.57 2.88 1.33
C GLU A 227 -19.75 1.46 1.87
N ALA A 228 -19.37 0.44 1.10
CA ALA A 228 -19.49 -0.97 1.49
C ALA A 228 -18.64 -1.32 2.73
N THR A 229 -17.58 -0.56 2.98
CA THR A 229 -16.72 -0.71 4.17
C THR A 229 -17.05 0.28 5.30
N ASN A 230 -18.26 0.84 5.31
CA ASN A 230 -18.77 1.79 6.32
C ASN A 230 -17.95 3.08 6.47
N ARG A 231 -17.37 3.58 5.37
CA ARG A 231 -16.55 4.82 5.31
C ARG A 231 -17.14 5.83 4.34
N LYS A 232 -18.46 6.02 4.43
CA LYS A 232 -19.19 6.93 3.54
C LYS A 232 -18.73 8.38 3.67
N ASP A 233 -18.38 8.83 4.87
CA ASP A 233 -17.81 10.15 5.12
C ASP A 233 -16.52 10.40 4.32
N ILE A 234 -15.66 9.39 4.25
CA ILE A 234 -14.44 9.42 3.42
C ILE A 234 -14.78 9.41 1.93
N ALA A 235 -15.80 8.63 1.53
CA ALA A 235 -16.25 8.58 0.14
C ALA A 235 -16.76 9.95 -0.32
N ASP A 236 -17.59 10.61 0.50
CA ASP A 236 -18.15 11.92 0.22
C ASP A 236 -17.03 12.98 0.11
N LEU A 237 -16.09 12.99 1.06
CA LEU A 237 -14.92 13.89 1.03
C LEU A 237 -14.06 13.69 -0.22
N ALA A 238 -13.77 12.43 -0.59
CA ALA A 238 -13.00 12.12 -1.78
C ALA A 238 -13.74 12.57 -3.06
N ASP A 239 -15.07 12.45 -3.11
CA ASP A 239 -15.86 12.88 -4.26
C ASP A 239 -15.87 14.41 -4.41
N GLU A 240 -15.86 15.16 -3.32
CA GLU A 240 -15.72 16.64 -3.35
C GLU A 240 -14.40 17.08 -4.01
N ILE A 241 -13.32 16.36 -3.76
CA ILE A 241 -11.97 16.69 -4.27
C ILE A 241 -11.54 15.83 -5.47
N LYS A 242 -12.43 15.04 -6.06
CA LYS A 242 -12.09 14.09 -7.14
C LYS A 242 -11.34 14.69 -8.34
N ASN A 243 -11.51 15.99 -8.59
CA ASN A 243 -10.79 16.67 -9.65
C ASN A 243 -9.28 16.80 -9.38
N HIS A 244 -8.86 16.68 -8.12
CA HIS A 244 -7.46 16.66 -7.70
C HIS A 244 -6.90 15.24 -7.58
N LEU A 245 -7.75 14.20 -7.60
CA LEU A 245 -7.40 12.81 -7.47
C LEU A 245 -7.29 12.09 -8.84
N LYS A 246 -6.79 12.80 -9.84
CA LYS A 246 -6.63 12.33 -11.22
C LYS A 246 -5.19 11.94 -11.52
N ALA A 247 -5.02 11.02 -12.47
CA ALA A 247 -3.72 10.61 -12.95
C ALA A 247 -2.95 11.78 -13.62
N VAL A 248 -1.71 12.01 -13.19
CA VAL A 248 -0.83 13.03 -13.75
C VAL A 248 -0.38 12.66 -15.18
N SER A 249 -0.21 11.37 -15.44
CA SER A 249 0.14 10.84 -16.78
C SER A 249 -0.83 11.25 -17.87
N TYR A 250 -2.09 11.53 -17.52
CA TYR A 250 -3.08 12.02 -18.50
C TYR A 250 -2.78 13.45 -18.97
N THR A 251 -2.12 14.27 -18.17
CA THR A 251 -1.91 15.70 -18.43
C THR A 251 -0.50 16.05 -18.90
N HIS A 252 0.51 15.24 -18.61
CA HIS A 252 1.93 15.61 -18.77
C HIS A 252 2.81 14.62 -19.55
N LEU A 253 2.35 13.39 -19.76
CA LEU A 253 3.10 12.42 -20.56
C LEU A 253 2.60 12.47 -22.00
N ARG A 254 3.41 13.03 -22.92
CA ARG A 254 3.29 12.71 -24.35
C ARG A 254 3.52 11.21 -24.46
N ALA A 255 2.56 10.52 -25.07
CA ALA A 255 2.67 9.10 -25.38
C ALA A 255 3.96 8.85 -26.19
N HIS A 256 4.97 8.33 -25.56
CA HIS A 256 6.07 7.66 -26.21
C HIS A 256 5.86 6.16 -25.97
N GLU A 257 5.64 5.48 -27.09
CA GLU A 257 5.46 4.04 -27.27
C GLU A 257 4.04 3.49 -27.03
N THR A 258 3.25 3.53 -28.10
CA THR A 258 2.15 2.60 -28.32
C THR A 258 2.75 1.28 -28.82
N TYR A 259 2.71 0.24 -28.01
CA TYR A 259 2.79 -1.12 -28.52
C TYR A 259 1.37 -1.51 -28.95
N ASP A 260 1.12 -1.43 -30.25
CA ASP A 260 -0.06 -2.03 -30.88
C ASP A 260 0.13 -3.55 -30.90
N HIS A 261 -0.73 -4.28 -30.20
CA HIS A 261 -0.89 -5.72 -30.37
C HIS A 261 -2.37 -6.08 -30.31
#